data_b6a32d3206d264d7eb2d2b4deb8bc784
#
_entry.id   b6a32d3206d264d7eb2d2b4deb8bc784
#
_cell.length_a   1.000
_cell.length_b   1.000
_cell.length_c   1.000
_cell.angle_alpha   90.00
_cell.angle_beta   90.00
_cell.angle_gamma   90.00
#
_symmetry.space_group_name_H-M   'P 1'
#
loop_
_entity.id
_entity.type
_entity.pdbx_description
1 polymer ?
#
loop_
_entity_poly.entity_id
_entity_poly.type
_entity_poly.pdbx_seq_one_letter_code
_entity_poly.pdbx_strand_id
1 'polypeptide(L)'
;MYDEIVTFMQTGGAFMYPILAVLAFGLAIAIERYVYISAIKLNNRRLLSKLMPLLKEGDLNQVYSITSRSKVAICQMLTLGLSRFKIKPERDQIEMAMEESLMEIIPRLEKRTHYLAMFANIATLLGLLGTITGLIKAFTAVAQVDPSLKAEILSSSISVAMNTTAFGLAVAIPLIIMFSILQTKTTEVVDSLEMATVKFVNLIMIKQ
;
A
#
# COMPACT_ATOMS: atom_id res chain seq x y z
N MET A 1 19.14 22.97 11.93
CA MET A 1 18.29 21.88 11.37
C MET A 1 18.02 22.04 9.87
N TYR A 2 17.48 23.20 9.40
CA TYR A 2 17.28 23.41 7.95
C TYR A 2 18.61 23.43 7.18
N ASP A 3 19.59 24.17 7.67
CA ASP A 3 20.94 24.28 7.06
C ASP A 3 21.68 22.92 7.07
N GLU A 4 21.51 22.14 8.11
CA GLU A 4 22.10 20.79 8.19
C GLU A 4 21.52 19.83 7.15
N ILE A 5 20.19 19.89 6.92
CA ILE A 5 19.53 19.08 5.88
C ILE A 5 20.01 19.49 4.49
N VAL A 6 20.10 20.82 4.24
CA VAL A 6 20.59 21.33 2.96
C VAL A 6 22.06 20.92 2.73
N THR A 7 22.90 21.08 3.74
CA THR A 7 24.32 20.65 3.69
C THR A 7 24.44 19.14 3.46
N PHE A 8 23.64 18.35 4.17
CA PHE A 8 23.59 16.89 3.98
C PHE A 8 23.19 16.52 2.55
N MET A 9 22.18 17.18 1.98
CA MET A 9 21.77 16.95 0.60
C MET A 9 22.84 17.36 -0.42
N GLN A 10 23.55 18.44 -0.18
CA GLN A 10 24.64 18.91 -1.05
C GLN A 10 25.89 18.04 -0.94
N THR A 11 26.20 17.53 0.24
CA THR A 11 27.35 16.68 0.50
C THR A 11 27.14 15.20 0.15
N GLY A 12 25.90 14.76 -0.06
CA GLY A 12 25.55 13.36 -0.37
C GLY A 12 25.64 12.97 -1.85
N GLY A 13 26.05 13.90 -2.74
CA GLY A 13 26.29 13.60 -4.15
C GLY A 13 25.02 13.52 -5.03
N ALA A 14 25.24 13.21 -6.32
CA ALA A 14 24.16 13.28 -7.33
C ALA A 14 23.02 12.28 -7.11
N PHE A 15 23.27 11.16 -6.46
CA PHE A 15 22.25 10.13 -6.19
C PHE A 15 21.21 10.54 -5.13
N MET A 16 21.48 11.59 -4.36
CA MET A 16 20.49 12.12 -3.41
C MET A 16 19.20 12.58 -4.09
N TYR A 17 19.29 13.19 -5.28
CA TYR A 17 18.12 13.69 -6.02
C TYR A 17 17.18 12.58 -6.50
N PRO A 18 17.66 11.51 -7.15
CA PRO A 18 16.80 10.35 -7.48
C PRO A 18 16.16 9.72 -6.25
N ILE A 19 16.89 9.58 -5.14
CA ILE A 19 16.34 9.01 -3.90
C ILE A 19 15.24 9.92 -3.33
N LEU A 20 15.43 11.25 -3.39
CA LEU A 20 14.41 12.21 -2.98
C LEU A 20 13.13 12.12 -3.86
N ALA A 21 13.30 11.93 -5.16
CA ALA A 21 12.16 11.71 -6.06
C ALA A 21 11.41 10.42 -5.70
N VAL A 22 12.12 9.34 -5.41
CA VAL A 22 11.53 8.07 -4.95
C VAL A 22 10.77 8.28 -3.64
N LEU A 23 11.30 9.04 -2.69
CA LEU A 23 10.62 9.40 -1.45
C LEU A 23 9.31 10.15 -1.73
N ALA A 24 9.34 11.17 -2.59
CA ALA A 24 8.17 11.98 -2.90
C ALA A 24 7.04 11.13 -3.53
N PHE A 25 7.37 10.29 -4.52
CA PHE A 25 6.41 9.37 -5.13
C PHE A 25 5.90 8.31 -4.14
N GLY A 26 6.79 7.74 -3.35
CA GLY A 26 6.45 6.77 -2.32
C GLY A 26 5.50 7.34 -1.28
N LEU A 27 5.77 8.53 -0.75
CA LEU A 27 4.89 9.22 0.20
C LEU A 27 3.53 9.57 -0.40
N ALA A 28 3.49 10.05 -1.65
CA ALA A 28 2.23 10.38 -2.32
C ALA A 28 1.34 9.13 -2.43
N ILE A 29 1.90 7.98 -2.86
CA ILE A 29 1.17 6.71 -2.93
C ILE A 29 0.77 6.22 -1.53
N ALA A 30 1.65 6.31 -0.54
CA ALA A 30 1.37 5.88 0.82
C ALA A 30 0.16 6.62 1.40
N ILE A 31 0.12 7.96 1.24
CA ILE A 31 -0.98 8.79 1.73
C ILE A 31 -2.27 8.48 0.96
N GLU A 32 -2.23 8.44 -0.37
CA GLU A 32 -3.39 8.10 -1.21
C GLU A 32 -4.00 6.76 -0.77
N ARG A 33 -3.17 5.73 -0.64
CA ARG A 33 -3.63 4.38 -0.30
C ARG A 33 -4.14 4.28 1.12
N TYR A 34 -3.47 4.93 2.06
CA TYR A 34 -3.92 4.96 3.46
C TYR A 34 -5.31 5.56 3.62
N VAL A 35 -5.55 6.70 2.98
CA VAL A 35 -6.86 7.36 2.99
C VAL A 35 -7.90 6.50 2.30
N TYR A 36 -7.59 5.94 1.13
CA TYR A 36 -8.50 5.11 0.34
C TYR A 36 -8.94 3.84 1.11
N ILE A 37 -8.00 3.04 1.61
CA ILE A 37 -8.31 1.79 2.32
C ILE A 37 -9.04 2.08 3.64
N SER A 38 -8.63 3.13 4.37
CA SER A 38 -9.30 3.54 5.61
C SER A 38 -10.75 3.99 5.36
N ALA A 39 -11.00 4.72 4.27
CA ALA A 39 -12.34 5.13 3.88
C ALA A 39 -13.22 3.91 3.53
N ILE A 40 -12.69 2.94 2.77
CA ILE A 40 -13.42 1.71 2.44
C ILE A 40 -13.76 0.92 3.71
N LYS A 41 -12.78 0.71 4.59
CA LYS A 41 -13.00 0.01 5.87
C LYS A 41 -14.14 0.65 6.68
N LEU A 42 -14.11 1.98 6.81
CA LEU A 42 -15.11 2.72 7.56
C LEU A 42 -16.49 2.63 6.91
N ASN A 43 -16.57 2.80 5.60
CA ASN A 43 -17.83 2.72 4.85
C ASN A 43 -18.42 1.32 4.88
N ASN A 44 -17.62 0.28 4.69
CA ASN A 44 -18.06 -1.11 4.79
C ASN A 44 -18.65 -1.40 6.18
N ARG A 45 -17.93 -1.00 7.24
CA ARG A 45 -18.37 -1.21 8.63
C ARG A 45 -19.70 -0.50 8.93
N ARG A 46 -19.83 0.77 8.51
CA ARG A 46 -21.06 1.56 8.69
C ARG A 46 -22.25 0.94 7.95
N LEU A 47 -22.05 0.51 6.72
CA LEU A 47 -23.11 -0.10 5.93
C LEU A 47 -23.50 -1.47 6.46
N LEU A 48 -22.52 -2.31 6.82
CA LEU A 48 -22.80 -3.61 7.40
C LEU A 48 -23.63 -3.49 8.69
N SER A 49 -23.29 -2.54 9.57
CA SER A 49 -24.07 -2.31 10.80
C SER A 49 -25.51 -1.86 10.55
N LYS A 50 -25.77 -1.18 9.44
CA LYS A 50 -27.13 -0.78 9.01
C LYS A 50 -27.90 -1.93 8.34
N LEU A 51 -27.21 -2.78 7.57
CA LEU A 51 -27.84 -3.86 6.83
C LEU A 51 -28.11 -5.10 7.68
N MET A 52 -27.31 -5.35 8.72
CA MET A 52 -27.46 -6.53 9.58
C MET A 52 -28.83 -6.63 10.29
N PRO A 53 -29.41 -5.56 10.85
CA PRO A 53 -30.77 -5.64 11.41
C PRO A 53 -31.81 -6.01 10.35
N LEU A 54 -31.78 -5.36 9.18
CA LEU A 54 -32.72 -5.61 8.08
C LEU A 54 -32.63 -7.05 7.56
N LEU A 55 -31.41 -7.59 7.47
CA LEU A 55 -31.19 -9.00 7.12
C LEU A 55 -31.78 -9.94 8.17
N LYS A 56 -31.64 -9.61 9.45
CA LYS A 56 -32.23 -10.39 10.55
C LYS A 56 -33.77 -10.33 10.54
N GLU A 57 -34.36 -9.21 10.17
CA GLU A 57 -35.81 -9.05 10.02
C GLU A 57 -36.35 -9.76 8.76
N GLY A 58 -35.48 -9.99 7.75
CA GLY A 58 -35.83 -10.64 6.47
C GLY A 58 -36.36 -9.70 5.44
N ASP A 59 -36.22 -8.39 5.60
CA ASP A 59 -36.60 -7.42 4.59
C ASP A 59 -35.57 -7.32 3.47
N LEU A 60 -35.52 -8.38 2.65
CA LEU A 60 -34.57 -8.49 1.54
C LEU A 60 -34.83 -7.43 0.45
N ASN A 61 -36.02 -6.91 0.33
CA ASN A 61 -36.34 -5.87 -0.65
C ASN A 61 -35.75 -4.53 -0.25
N GLN A 62 -35.79 -4.18 1.03
CA GLN A 62 -35.17 -2.98 1.55
C GLN A 62 -33.63 -3.08 1.49
N VAL A 63 -33.06 -4.24 1.84
CA VAL A 63 -31.62 -4.50 1.70
C VAL A 63 -31.19 -4.31 0.25
N TYR A 64 -31.90 -4.89 -0.71
CA TYR A 64 -31.60 -4.74 -2.14
C TYR A 64 -31.68 -3.28 -2.61
N SER A 65 -32.68 -2.53 -2.16
CA SER A 65 -32.84 -1.11 -2.52
C SER A 65 -31.68 -0.23 -2.04
N ILE A 66 -31.13 -0.54 -0.85
CA ILE A 66 -30.00 0.20 -0.28
C ILE A 66 -28.70 -0.22 -0.98
N THR A 67 -28.48 -1.51 -1.19
CA THR A 67 -27.23 -2.05 -1.74
C THR A 67 -27.08 -1.74 -3.22
N SER A 68 -28.14 -1.81 -4.02
CA SER A 68 -28.12 -1.55 -5.46
C SER A 68 -27.76 -0.09 -5.84
N ARG A 69 -28.00 0.85 -4.92
CA ARG A 69 -27.69 2.28 -5.12
C ARG A 69 -26.28 2.66 -4.67
N SER A 70 -25.58 1.77 -3.99
CA SER A 70 -24.28 2.07 -3.37
C SER A 70 -23.14 1.42 -4.13
N LYS A 71 -22.09 2.20 -4.40
CA LYS A 71 -20.84 1.71 -5.01
C LYS A 71 -19.83 1.15 -4.00
N VAL A 72 -20.20 1.05 -2.73
CA VAL A 72 -19.34 0.49 -1.68
C VAL A 72 -19.19 -1.00 -1.87
N ALA A 73 -17.98 -1.52 -1.66
CA ALA A 73 -17.62 -2.91 -1.95
C ALA A 73 -18.60 -3.94 -1.37
N ILE A 74 -18.95 -3.80 -0.09
CA ILE A 74 -19.90 -4.72 0.56
C ILE A 74 -21.30 -4.67 -0.08
N CYS A 75 -21.72 -3.51 -0.57
CA CYS A 75 -23.04 -3.38 -1.22
C CYS A 75 -23.05 -4.06 -2.59
N GLN A 76 -21.98 -3.94 -3.37
CA GLN A 76 -21.84 -4.63 -4.66
C GLN A 76 -21.94 -6.14 -4.47
N MET A 77 -21.18 -6.67 -3.51
CA MET A 77 -21.19 -8.09 -3.18
C MET A 77 -22.56 -8.58 -2.72
N LEU A 78 -23.21 -7.86 -1.79
CA LEU A 78 -24.54 -8.23 -1.30
C LEU A 78 -25.62 -8.13 -2.38
N THR A 79 -25.51 -7.16 -3.29
CA THR A 79 -26.45 -7.03 -4.43
C THR A 79 -26.38 -8.23 -5.35
N LEU A 80 -25.18 -8.73 -5.66
CA LEU A 80 -24.98 -9.93 -6.47
C LEU A 80 -25.55 -11.17 -5.76
N GLY A 81 -25.24 -11.35 -4.47
CA GLY A 81 -25.79 -12.44 -3.68
C GLY A 81 -27.32 -12.43 -3.64
N LEU A 82 -27.95 -11.27 -3.41
CA LEU A 82 -29.42 -11.12 -3.43
C LEU A 82 -30.01 -11.37 -4.81
N SER A 83 -29.36 -10.93 -5.87
CA SER A 83 -29.81 -11.16 -7.24
C SER A 83 -29.80 -12.66 -7.55
N ARG A 84 -28.75 -13.35 -7.14
CA ARG A 84 -28.63 -14.81 -7.34
C ARG A 84 -29.67 -15.57 -6.51
N PHE A 85 -29.87 -15.17 -5.25
CA PHE A 85 -30.91 -15.75 -4.38
C PHE A 85 -32.31 -15.69 -5.00
N LYS A 86 -32.66 -14.57 -5.67
CA LYS A 86 -33.96 -14.43 -6.34
C LYS A 86 -34.16 -15.38 -7.53
N ILE A 87 -33.07 -15.77 -8.20
CA ILE A 87 -33.10 -16.64 -9.39
C ILE A 87 -33.03 -18.11 -8.97
N LYS A 88 -32.09 -18.45 -8.09
CA LYS A 88 -31.82 -19.80 -7.63
C LYS A 88 -31.40 -19.77 -6.16
N PRO A 89 -32.30 -20.08 -5.23
CA PRO A 89 -32.04 -19.99 -3.79
C PRO A 89 -31.26 -21.21 -3.26
N GLU A 90 -30.12 -21.51 -3.89
CA GLU A 90 -29.19 -22.54 -3.47
C GLU A 90 -27.96 -21.88 -2.84
N ARG A 91 -27.52 -22.44 -1.70
CA ARG A 91 -26.38 -21.91 -0.94
C ARG A 91 -25.14 -21.71 -1.81
N ASP A 92 -24.74 -22.76 -2.52
CA ASP A 92 -23.51 -22.75 -3.31
C ASP A 92 -23.55 -21.71 -4.43
N GLN A 93 -24.71 -21.47 -5.03
CA GLN A 93 -24.89 -20.48 -6.08
C GLN A 93 -24.78 -19.05 -5.56
N ILE A 94 -25.22 -18.80 -4.33
CA ILE A 94 -25.15 -17.48 -3.69
C ILE A 94 -23.70 -17.22 -3.25
N GLU A 95 -23.05 -18.21 -2.62
CA GLU A 95 -21.64 -18.12 -2.21
C GLU A 95 -20.75 -17.86 -3.43
N MET A 96 -20.90 -18.61 -4.50
CA MET A 96 -20.14 -18.44 -5.74
C MET A 96 -20.32 -17.04 -6.36
N ALA A 97 -21.53 -16.49 -6.39
CA ALA A 97 -21.75 -15.13 -6.90
C ALA A 97 -21.11 -14.04 -6.02
N MET A 98 -21.07 -14.25 -4.71
CA MET A 98 -20.43 -13.31 -3.80
C MET A 98 -18.90 -13.41 -3.86
N GLU A 99 -18.34 -14.63 -4.02
CA GLU A 99 -16.92 -14.84 -4.26
C GLU A 99 -16.45 -14.23 -5.58
N GLU A 100 -17.24 -14.36 -6.66
CA GLU A 100 -16.98 -13.69 -7.95
C GLU A 100 -16.83 -12.18 -7.75
N SER A 101 -17.77 -11.56 -7.01
CA SER A 101 -17.69 -10.14 -6.67
C SER A 101 -16.43 -9.80 -5.85
N LEU A 102 -16.06 -10.66 -4.91
CA LEU A 102 -14.87 -10.47 -4.07
C LEU A 102 -13.60 -10.51 -4.92
N MET A 103 -13.51 -11.44 -5.88
CA MET A 103 -12.37 -11.53 -6.82
C MET A 103 -12.21 -10.28 -7.68
N GLU A 104 -13.28 -9.52 -7.96
CA GLU A 104 -13.20 -8.22 -8.62
C GLU A 104 -12.76 -7.09 -7.69
N ILE A 105 -13.10 -7.18 -6.40
CA ILE A 105 -12.83 -6.14 -5.40
C ILE A 105 -11.37 -6.19 -4.94
N ILE A 106 -10.81 -7.38 -4.69
CA ILE A 106 -9.45 -7.58 -4.16
C ILE A 106 -8.39 -6.84 -4.98
N PRO A 107 -8.32 -6.96 -6.32
CA PRO A 107 -7.30 -6.25 -7.09
C PRO A 107 -7.41 -4.72 -6.99
N ARG A 108 -8.60 -4.20 -6.77
CA ARG A 108 -8.82 -2.75 -6.56
C ARG A 108 -8.30 -2.28 -5.20
N LEU A 109 -8.41 -3.14 -4.18
CA LEU A 109 -7.88 -2.88 -2.85
C LEU A 109 -6.34 -2.93 -2.84
N GLU A 110 -5.75 -3.87 -3.54
CA GLU A 110 -4.30 -4.07 -3.60
C GLU A 110 -3.57 -3.12 -4.56
N LYS A 111 -4.31 -2.53 -5.48
CA LYS A 111 -3.75 -1.65 -6.52
C LYS A 111 -2.77 -0.63 -5.93
N ARG A 112 -1.60 -0.49 -6.56
CA ARG A 112 -0.51 0.45 -6.23
C ARG A 112 0.21 0.22 -4.90
N THR A 113 -0.29 -0.60 -3.99
CA THR A 113 0.37 -0.85 -2.70
C THR A 113 1.74 -1.48 -2.90
N HIS A 114 1.89 -2.38 -3.88
CA HIS A 114 3.16 -3.02 -4.22
C HIS A 114 4.27 -2.04 -4.66
N TYR A 115 3.92 -0.88 -5.20
CA TYR A 115 4.91 0.13 -5.58
C TYR A 115 5.68 0.68 -4.39
N LEU A 116 5.14 0.65 -3.18
CA LEU A 116 5.87 1.09 -1.99
C LEU A 116 7.06 0.19 -1.68
N ALA A 117 6.89 -1.13 -1.76
CA ALA A 117 8.00 -2.08 -1.61
C ALA A 117 9.02 -1.94 -2.74
N MET A 118 8.56 -1.72 -3.97
CA MET A 118 9.45 -1.47 -5.12
C MET A 118 10.26 -0.19 -4.92
N PHE A 119 9.65 0.91 -4.50
CA PHE A 119 10.35 2.18 -4.24
C PHE A 119 11.33 2.08 -3.08
N ALA A 120 11.00 1.35 -2.03
CA ALA A 120 11.93 1.09 -0.93
C ALA A 120 13.18 0.35 -1.44
N ASN A 121 13.00 -0.70 -2.25
CA ASN A 121 14.11 -1.42 -2.85
C ASN A 121 14.95 -0.53 -3.78
N ILE A 122 14.30 0.29 -4.62
CA ILE A 122 14.98 1.25 -5.50
C ILE A 122 15.79 2.26 -4.69
N ALA A 123 15.24 2.81 -3.60
CA ALA A 123 15.95 3.75 -2.73
C ALA A 123 17.22 3.11 -2.13
N THR A 124 17.12 1.86 -1.67
CA THR A 124 18.28 1.11 -1.15
C THR A 124 19.34 0.88 -2.23
N LEU A 125 18.93 0.44 -3.42
CA LEU A 125 19.83 0.19 -4.54
C LEU A 125 20.50 1.46 -5.05
N LEU A 126 19.78 2.59 -5.10
CA LEU A 126 20.35 3.89 -5.45
C LEU A 126 21.36 4.35 -4.39
N GLY A 127 21.07 4.11 -3.10
CA GLY A 127 22.02 4.37 -2.02
C GLY A 127 23.29 3.57 -2.18
N LEU A 128 23.19 2.27 -2.46
CA LEU A 128 24.33 1.39 -2.71
C LEU A 128 25.11 1.82 -3.97
N LEU A 129 24.41 2.16 -5.05
CA LEU A 129 25.05 2.67 -6.28
C LEU A 129 25.83 3.96 -6.02
N GLY A 130 25.31 4.81 -5.14
CA GLY A 130 26.00 6.01 -4.67
C GLY A 130 27.34 5.70 -3.99
N THR A 131 27.42 4.66 -3.14
CA THR A 131 28.69 4.26 -2.53
C THR A 131 29.66 3.72 -3.55
N ILE A 132 29.22 2.84 -4.44
CA ILE A 132 30.10 2.25 -5.48
C ILE A 132 30.70 3.35 -6.35
N THR A 133 29.88 4.26 -6.87
CA THR A 133 30.33 5.36 -7.72
C THR A 133 31.22 6.37 -6.96
N GLY A 134 30.91 6.63 -5.68
CA GLY A 134 31.71 7.48 -4.81
C GLY A 134 33.11 6.91 -4.57
N LEU A 135 33.21 5.61 -4.28
CA LEU A 135 34.48 4.93 -4.11
C LEU A 135 35.31 4.86 -5.38
N ILE A 136 34.65 4.58 -6.54
CA ILE A 136 35.37 4.61 -7.84
C ILE A 136 35.99 5.99 -8.08
N LYS A 137 35.24 7.07 -7.87
CA LYS A 137 35.73 8.45 -8.01
C LYS A 137 36.88 8.72 -7.02
N ALA A 138 36.75 8.28 -5.76
CA ALA A 138 37.78 8.43 -4.73
C ALA A 138 39.13 7.81 -5.16
N PHE A 139 39.08 6.55 -5.57
CA PHE A 139 40.32 5.84 -5.97
C PHE A 139 40.91 6.40 -7.26
N THR A 140 40.08 6.83 -8.21
CA THR A 140 40.56 7.49 -9.44
C THR A 140 41.25 8.82 -9.13
N ALA A 141 40.68 9.63 -8.24
CA ALA A 141 41.27 10.92 -7.85
C ALA A 141 42.60 10.74 -7.09
N VAL A 142 42.66 9.78 -6.16
CA VAL A 142 43.87 9.48 -5.37
C VAL A 142 45.03 9.02 -6.24
N ALA A 143 44.78 8.40 -7.40
CA ALA A 143 45.82 7.98 -8.32
C ALA A 143 46.56 9.14 -8.98
N GLN A 144 45.94 10.35 -9.03
CA GLN A 144 46.41 11.49 -9.78
C GLN A 144 46.92 12.66 -8.91
N VAL A 145 46.87 12.55 -7.59
CA VAL A 145 47.23 13.64 -6.65
C VAL A 145 48.51 13.32 -5.84
N ASP A 146 49.08 14.38 -5.29
CA ASP A 146 50.23 14.28 -4.41
C ASP A 146 49.96 13.40 -3.18
N PRO A 147 50.96 12.63 -2.69
CA PRO A 147 50.80 11.76 -1.55
C PRO A 147 50.24 12.42 -0.28
N SER A 148 50.53 13.72 -0.08
CA SER A 148 50.06 14.50 1.06
C SER A 148 48.53 14.75 1.07
N LEU A 149 47.89 14.78 -0.10
CA LEU A 149 46.47 15.06 -0.27
C LEU A 149 45.62 13.80 -0.37
N LYS A 150 46.23 12.63 -0.54
CA LYS A 150 45.53 11.36 -0.78
C LYS A 150 44.55 11.00 0.33
N ALA A 151 44.98 11.15 1.60
CA ALA A 151 44.15 10.81 2.75
C ALA A 151 42.92 11.70 2.87
N GLU A 152 43.06 13.00 2.61
CA GLU A 152 41.98 13.97 2.69
C GLU A 152 40.93 13.71 1.59
N ILE A 153 41.37 13.53 0.35
CA ILE A 153 40.45 13.25 -0.80
C ILE A 153 39.72 11.91 -0.60
N LEU A 154 40.44 10.89 -0.10
CA LEU A 154 39.82 9.60 0.16
C LEU A 154 38.77 9.69 1.27
N SER A 155 39.10 10.35 2.39
CA SER A 155 38.18 10.53 3.51
C SER A 155 36.93 11.31 3.13
N SER A 156 37.04 12.42 2.40
CA SER A 156 35.91 13.22 1.94
C SER A 156 35.02 12.43 0.98
N SER A 157 35.58 11.73 0.02
CA SER A 157 34.83 10.93 -0.96
C SER A 157 34.10 9.74 -0.33
N ILE A 158 34.73 9.08 0.66
CA ILE A 158 34.07 8.01 1.42
C ILE A 158 32.89 8.58 2.23
N SER A 159 33.04 9.73 2.86
CA SER A 159 31.99 10.40 3.61
C SER A 159 30.78 10.68 2.73
N VAL A 160 30.98 11.23 1.53
CA VAL A 160 29.91 11.47 0.53
C VAL A 160 29.20 10.15 0.16
N ALA A 161 29.96 9.11 -0.11
CA ALA A 161 29.42 7.80 -0.45
C ALA A 161 28.54 7.23 0.68
N MET A 162 29.03 7.27 1.92
CA MET A 162 28.29 6.79 3.09
C MET A 162 27.00 7.56 3.34
N ASN A 163 27.02 8.88 3.16
CA ASN A 163 25.83 9.73 3.30
C ASN A 163 24.74 9.35 2.31
N THR A 164 25.10 9.03 1.08
CA THR A 164 24.13 8.58 0.05
C THR A 164 23.42 7.28 0.47
N THR A 165 24.18 6.30 0.99
CA THR A 165 23.58 5.04 1.45
C THR A 165 22.71 5.24 2.68
N ALA A 166 23.19 6.04 3.65
CA ALA A 166 22.41 6.37 4.83
C ALA A 166 21.06 7.01 4.46
N PHE A 167 21.04 7.92 3.48
CA PHE A 167 19.81 8.52 2.98
C PHE A 167 18.92 7.51 2.26
N GLY A 168 19.48 6.63 1.42
CA GLY A 168 18.73 5.56 0.76
C GLY A 168 18.00 4.66 1.76
N LEU A 169 18.67 4.27 2.85
CA LEU A 169 18.07 3.49 3.94
C LEU A 169 17.03 4.30 4.72
N ALA A 170 17.31 5.57 5.02
CA ALA A 170 16.36 6.45 5.69
C ALA A 170 15.05 6.63 4.93
N VAL A 171 15.09 6.54 3.60
CA VAL A 171 13.91 6.56 2.72
C VAL A 171 13.26 5.17 2.64
N ALA A 172 14.03 4.12 2.50
CA ALA A 172 13.52 2.76 2.30
C ALA A 172 12.75 2.23 3.52
N ILE A 173 13.28 2.45 4.73
CA ILE A 173 12.68 1.91 5.96
C ILE A 173 11.25 2.40 6.18
N PRO A 174 10.92 3.70 6.14
CA PRO A 174 9.54 4.16 6.28
C PRO A 174 8.61 3.63 5.19
N LEU A 175 9.08 3.51 3.94
CA LEU A 175 8.28 2.99 2.83
C LEU A 175 7.93 1.51 3.02
N ILE A 176 8.85 0.68 3.53
CA ILE A 176 8.59 -0.73 3.86
C ILE A 176 7.58 -0.83 5.01
N ILE A 177 7.73 -0.02 6.04
CA ILE A 177 6.79 0.01 7.16
C ILE A 177 5.39 0.39 6.67
N MET A 178 5.27 1.43 5.85
CA MET A 178 3.99 1.85 5.28
C MET A 178 3.38 0.77 4.38
N PHE A 179 4.19 0.08 3.56
CA PHE A 179 3.75 -1.06 2.77
C PHE A 179 3.12 -2.14 3.66
N SER A 180 3.81 -2.56 4.72
CA SER A 180 3.33 -3.58 5.66
C SER A 180 2.02 -3.17 6.34
N ILE A 181 1.92 -1.92 6.80
CA ILE A 181 0.69 -1.39 7.42
C ILE A 181 -0.49 -1.42 6.43
N LEU A 182 -0.26 -0.99 5.19
CA LEU A 182 -1.30 -0.96 4.16
C LEU A 182 -1.73 -2.37 3.74
N GLN A 183 -0.79 -3.30 3.64
CA GLN A 183 -1.09 -4.69 3.34
C GLN A 183 -1.97 -5.31 4.43
N THR A 184 -1.61 -5.14 5.70
CA THR A 184 -2.42 -5.61 6.83
C THR A 184 -3.84 -5.00 6.79
N LYS A 185 -3.96 -3.69 6.56
CA LYS A 185 -5.27 -3.03 6.44
C LYS A 185 -6.09 -3.55 5.26
N THR A 186 -5.46 -3.89 4.14
CA THR A 186 -6.14 -4.48 2.98
C THR A 186 -6.67 -5.87 3.33
N THR A 187 -5.86 -6.72 3.95
CA THR A 187 -6.28 -8.04 4.43
C THR A 187 -7.47 -7.92 5.39
N GLU A 188 -7.43 -7.02 6.38
CA GLU A 188 -8.55 -6.80 7.29
C GLU A 188 -9.86 -6.40 6.58
N VAL A 189 -9.77 -5.65 5.48
CA VAL A 189 -10.95 -5.30 4.67
C VAL A 189 -11.48 -6.54 3.94
N VAL A 190 -10.61 -7.35 3.34
CA VAL A 190 -10.97 -8.60 2.66
C VAL A 190 -11.63 -9.55 3.64
N ASP A 191 -11.00 -9.83 4.78
CA ASP A 191 -11.54 -10.70 5.83
C ASP A 191 -12.94 -10.25 6.30
N SER A 192 -13.14 -8.93 6.40
CA SER A 192 -14.44 -8.37 6.78
C SER A 192 -15.52 -8.60 5.73
N LEU A 193 -15.16 -8.61 4.45
CA LEU A 193 -16.07 -8.90 3.33
C LEU A 193 -16.40 -10.40 3.27
N GLU A 194 -15.40 -11.28 3.45
CA GLU A 194 -15.60 -12.73 3.53
C GLU A 194 -16.50 -13.09 4.70
N MET A 195 -16.25 -12.52 5.87
CA MET A 195 -17.12 -12.73 7.04
C MET A 195 -18.55 -12.24 6.78
N ALA A 196 -18.72 -11.14 6.04
CA ALA A 196 -20.05 -10.65 5.66
C ALA A 196 -20.73 -11.61 4.72
N THR A 197 -20.03 -12.26 3.77
CA THR A 197 -20.55 -13.32 2.88
C THR A 197 -21.12 -14.46 3.70
N VAL A 198 -20.32 -15.02 4.60
CA VAL A 198 -20.74 -16.15 5.45
C VAL A 198 -21.97 -15.81 6.29
N LYS A 199 -21.97 -14.64 6.92
CA LYS A 199 -23.12 -14.17 7.74
C LYS A 199 -24.38 -13.96 6.90
N PHE A 200 -24.22 -13.39 5.72
CA PHE A 200 -25.33 -13.12 4.81
C PHE A 200 -25.97 -14.43 4.34
N VAL A 201 -25.19 -15.35 3.82
CA VAL A 201 -25.68 -16.65 3.33
C VAL A 201 -26.38 -17.41 4.45
N ASN A 202 -25.77 -17.49 5.63
CA ASN A 202 -26.40 -18.17 6.76
C ASN A 202 -27.74 -17.55 7.18
N LEU A 203 -27.84 -16.20 7.20
CA LEU A 203 -29.08 -15.52 7.56
C LEU A 203 -30.21 -15.73 6.56
N ILE A 204 -29.89 -15.77 5.26
CA ILE A 204 -30.88 -15.97 4.19
C ILE A 204 -31.36 -17.43 4.16
N MET A 205 -30.46 -18.40 4.35
CA MET A 205 -30.82 -19.82 4.29
C MET A 205 -31.59 -20.31 5.52
N ILE A 206 -31.45 -19.67 6.68
CA ILE A 206 -32.25 -20.01 7.87
C ILE A 206 -33.71 -19.58 7.73
N LYS A 207 -34.01 -18.60 6.86
CA LYS A 207 -35.35 -18.04 6.68
C LYS A 207 -36.11 -18.64 5.50
N GLN A 208 -35.57 -19.63 4.87
CA GLN A 208 -36.24 -20.48 3.86
C GLN A 208 -36.93 -21.66 4.54
#